data_ea7a7438fad1bdf372e7caca093e25ff
#
_entry.id   ea7a7438fad1bdf372e7caca093e25ff
#
_cell.length_a   1.000
_cell.length_b   1.000
_cell.length_c   1.000
_cell.angle_alpha   90.00
_cell.angle_beta   90.00
_cell.angle_gamma   90.00
#
_symmetry.space_group_name_H-M   'P 1'
#
loop_
_entity.id
_entity.type
_entity.pdbx_description
1 polymer ?
#
loop_
_entity_poly.entity_id
_entity_poly.type
_entity_poly.pdbx_seq_one_letter_code
_entity_poly.pdbx_strand_id
1 'polypeptide(L)'
;MTALILGALGLTLSLVVPGILAGARWPDRAPVAAVLLWQALTLTAVLCALGVVLAAPEELTRAAGADHPWTVAALIFSLAVAATIVIRLLISLIKVSARARARRERHRMLADLLDRAERHRELGGAEVRVLDGALPLAYCVPGREPRVVLSDAVLRILDRSQVDAVLAHEQAHLRHRHELVMESFTAFYQAVPRPLRSRAPLDAVHLLLEMVSDDAARRRVGAAPLRAALARLSDAVPLAEEAPADPAGESRSRRLDRLTGPAPTSRTLSVLAGVAAAGLLVLPTVILVVPWLGQALDAWPFRSL
;
A
#
# COMPACT_ATOMS: atom_id res chain seq x y z
N MET A 1 0.58 -32.24 -0.83
CA MET A 1 0.33 -31.53 0.46
C MET A 1 0.82 -30.08 0.45
N THR A 2 1.94 -29.78 -0.18
CA THR A 2 2.52 -28.42 -0.30
C THR A 2 1.54 -27.41 -0.92
N ALA A 3 0.86 -27.78 -2.02
CA ALA A 3 -0.12 -26.91 -2.67
C ALA A 3 -1.31 -26.57 -1.74
N LEU A 4 -1.80 -27.53 -0.96
CA LEU A 4 -2.91 -27.28 -0.01
C LEU A 4 -2.48 -26.37 1.14
N ILE A 5 -1.26 -26.54 1.67
CA ILE A 5 -0.70 -25.67 2.72
C ILE A 5 -0.56 -24.23 2.20
N LEU A 6 0.03 -24.07 1.01
CA LEU A 6 0.18 -22.76 0.38
C LEU A 6 -1.18 -22.14 0.06
N GLY A 7 -2.15 -22.94 -0.41
CA GLY A 7 -3.51 -22.46 -0.66
C GLY A 7 -4.20 -21.93 0.59
N ALA A 8 -4.16 -22.70 1.69
CA ALA A 8 -4.72 -22.30 2.98
C ALA A 8 -4.03 -21.04 3.54
N LEU A 9 -2.69 -21.00 3.49
CA LEU A 9 -1.91 -19.85 3.91
C LEU A 9 -2.26 -18.60 3.09
N GLY A 10 -2.27 -18.71 1.75
CA GLY A 10 -2.59 -17.60 0.85
C GLY A 10 -4.00 -17.04 1.08
N LEU A 11 -5.00 -17.91 1.29
CA LEU A 11 -6.37 -17.49 1.61
C LEU A 11 -6.44 -16.78 2.97
N THR A 12 -5.77 -17.31 3.99
CA THR A 12 -5.71 -16.68 5.31
C THR A 12 -5.08 -15.28 5.25
N LEU A 13 -3.95 -15.17 4.55
CA LEU A 13 -3.24 -13.89 4.36
C LEU A 13 -4.02 -12.89 3.49
N SER A 14 -4.91 -13.35 2.62
CA SER A 14 -5.72 -12.49 1.75
C SER A 14 -7.04 -12.04 2.37
N LEU A 15 -7.68 -12.88 3.20
CA LEU A 15 -9.04 -12.67 3.66
C LEU A 15 -9.15 -12.34 5.15
N VAL A 16 -8.31 -12.95 6.00
CA VAL A 16 -8.42 -12.85 7.46
C VAL A 16 -7.47 -11.80 8.02
N VAL A 17 -6.18 -11.96 7.73
CA VAL A 17 -5.12 -11.11 8.32
C VAL A 17 -5.30 -9.63 7.99
N PRO A 18 -5.71 -9.21 6.77
CA PRO A 18 -5.89 -7.81 6.44
C PRO A 18 -6.97 -7.13 7.30
N GLY A 19 -8.07 -7.84 7.61
CA GLY A 19 -9.12 -7.32 8.48
C GLY A 19 -8.64 -7.06 9.91
N ILE A 20 -7.88 -7.99 10.47
CA ILE A 20 -7.29 -7.86 11.81
C ILE A 20 -6.27 -6.72 11.86
N LEU A 21 -5.38 -6.65 10.87
CA LEU A 21 -4.32 -5.63 10.82
C LEU A 21 -4.88 -4.23 10.59
N ALA A 22 -5.93 -4.09 9.79
CA ALA A 22 -6.58 -2.80 9.55
C ALA A 22 -7.23 -2.21 10.82
N GLY A 23 -7.73 -3.06 11.73
CA GLY A 23 -8.28 -2.64 13.03
C GLY A 23 -7.22 -2.35 14.10
N ALA A 24 -5.95 -2.68 13.86
CA ALA A 24 -4.89 -2.52 14.84
C ALA A 24 -4.43 -1.06 14.97
N ARG A 25 -4.04 -0.64 16.19
CA ARG A 25 -3.51 0.72 16.46
C ARG A 25 -2.00 0.77 16.64
N TRP A 26 -1.32 -0.37 16.81
CA TRP A 26 0.13 -0.39 16.94
C TRP A 26 0.87 0.11 15.68
N PRO A 27 0.33 -0.02 14.42
CA PRO A 27 0.96 0.48 13.21
C PRO A 27 1.23 1.99 13.25
N ASP A 28 0.40 2.75 13.97
CA ASP A 28 0.57 4.20 14.14
C ASP A 28 1.90 4.57 14.83
N ARG A 29 2.47 3.64 15.61
CA ARG A 29 3.75 3.82 16.29
C ARG A 29 4.98 3.42 15.46
N ALA A 30 4.76 2.77 14.30
CA ALA A 30 5.80 2.32 13.39
C ALA A 30 5.31 2.34 11.93
N PRO A 31 4.86 3.49 11.37
CA PRO A 31 4.12 3.52 10.11
C PRO A 31 4.93 2.98 8.93
N VAL A 32 6.23 3.29 8.84
CA VAL A 32 7.09 2.75 7.75
C VAL A 32 7.17 1.23 7.82
N ALA A 33 7.43 0.66 8.99
CA ALA A 33 7.52 -0.79 9.15
C ALA A 33 6.16 -1.48 8.93
N ALA A 34 5.07 -0.81 9.31
CA ALA A 34 3.71 -1.29 9.05
C ALA A 34 3.40 -1.31 7.56
N VAL A 35 3.77 -0.28 6.79
CA VAL A 35 3.63 -0.28 5.31
C VAL A 35 4.43 -1.43 4.70
N LEU A 36 5.67 -1.66 5.14
CA LEU A 36 6.48 -2.79 4.67
C LEU A 36 5.84 -4.15 5.01
N LEU A 37 5.27 -4.29 6.21
CA LEU A 37 4.55 -5.49 6.60
C LEU A 37 3.30 -5.72 5.72
N TRP A 38 2.54 -4.67 5.42
CA TRP A 38 1.42 -4.73 4.50
C TRP A 38 1.85 -5.17 3.09
N GLN A 39 2.95 -4.63 2.57
CA GLN A 39 3.51 -5.04 1.27
C GLN A 39 3.98 -6.49 1.30
N ALA A 40 4.68 -6.92 2.35
CA ALA A 40 5.10 -8.29 2.54
C ALA A 40 3.90 -9.24 2.58
N LEU A 41 2.84 -8.89 3.32
CA LEU A 41 1.61 -9.67 3.41
C LEU A 41 0.97 -9.91 2.03
N THR A 42 0.80 -8.84 1.24
CA THR A 42 0.21 -8.94 -0.10
C THR A 42 1.08 -9.74 -1.06
N LEU A 43 2.40 -9.52 -1.02
CA LEU A 43 3.34 -10.25 -1.86
C LEU A 43 3.41 -11.74 -1.48
N THR A 44 3.40 -12.05 -0.18
CA THR A 44 3.36 -13.43 0.31
C THR A 44 2.10 -14.16 -0.17
N ALA A 45 0.94 -13.51 -0.14
CA ALA A 45 -0.30 -14.09 -0.66
C ALA A 45 -0.20 -14.42 -2.16
N VAL A 46 0.45 -13.55 -2.95
CA VAL A 46 0.73 -13.81 -4.38
C VAL A 46 1.71 -14.96 -4.55
N LEU A 47 2.79 -14.99 -3.76
CA LEU A 47 3.76 -16.09 -3.80
C LEU A 47 3.13 -17.44 -3.43
N CYS A 48 2.22 -17.45 -2.46
CA CYS A 48 1.44 -18.64 -2.12
C CYS A 48 0.59 -19.12 -3.30
N ALA A 49 -0.13 -18.20 -3.96
CA ALA A 49 -0.95 -18.53 -5.13
C ALA A 49 -0.10 -19.08 -6.30
N LEU A 50 1.04 -18.47 -6.58
CA LEU A 50 2.00 -18.97 -7.57
C LEU A 50 2.56 -20.32 -7.17
N GLY A 51 2.89 -20.52 -5.88
CA GLY A 51 3.37 -21.78 -5.35
C GLY A 51 2.35 -22.92 -5.53
N VAL A 52 1.05 -22.63 -5.35
CA VAL A 52 -0.02 -23.60 -5.67
C VAL A 52 -0.01 -23.97 -7.15
N VAL A 53 0.08 -22.98 -8.04
CA VAL A 53 0.12 -23.22 -9.50
C VAL A 53 1.30 -24.09 -9.90
N LEU A 54 2.43 -23.93 -9.24
CA LEU A 54 3.65 -24.71 -9.52
C LEU A 54 3.60 -26.12 -8.92
N ALA A 55 3.09 -26.27 -7.68
CA ALA A 55 3.12 -27.54 -6.96
C ALA A 55 1.93 -28.46 -7.28
N ALA A 56 0.75 -27.91 -7.61
CA ALA A 56 -0.46 -28.70 -7.79
C ALA A 56 -0.39 -29.74 -8.93
N PRO A 57 0.21 -29.49 -10.11
CA PRO A 57 0.25 -30.46 -11.18
C PRO A 57 0.97 -31.77 -10.80
N GLU A 58 2.10 -31.65 -10.11
CA GLU A 58 2.86 -32.80 -9.65
C GLU A 58 2.14 -33.57 -8.52
N GLU A 59 1.51 -32.86 -7.60
CA GLU A 59 0.69 -33.47 -6.55
C GLU A 59 -0.55 -34.15 -7.10
N LEU A 60 -1.16 -33.60 -8.16
CA LEU A 60 -2.33 -34.21 -8.86
C LEU A 60 -1.96 -35.54 -9.49
N THR A 61 -0.82 -35.62 -10.20
CA THR A 61 -0.38 -36.87 -10.83
C THR A 61 -0.11 -37.96 -9.79
N ARG A 62 0.49 -37.61 -8.64
CA ARG A 62 0.71 -38.57 -7.53
C ARG A 62 -0.62 -38.98 -6.88
N ALA A 63 -1.55 -38.05 -6.66
CA ALA A 63 -2.82 -38.33 -6.00
C ALA A 63 -3.75 -39.19 -6.90
N ALA A 64 -3.72 -38.99 -8.21
CA ALA A 64 -4.51 -39.77 -9.18
C ALA A 64 -4.12 -41.26 -9.20
N GLY A 65 -2.85 -41.57 -8.89
CA GLY A 65 -2.38 -42.97 -8.76
C GLY A 65 -2.66 -43.64 -7.41
N ALA A 66 -3.23 -42.93 -6.44
CA ALA A 66 -3.36 -43.38 -5.05
C ALA A 66 -4.81 -43.59 -4.57
N ASP A 67 -5.80 -43.68 -5.42
CA ASP A 67 -7.24 -43.90 -5.11
C ASP A 67 -7.82 -42.93 -4.04
N HIS A 68 -7.37 -41.68 -4.01
CA HIS A 68 -7.82 -40.65 -3.08
C HIS A 68 -8.61 -39.54 -3.78
N PRO A 69 -9.89 -39.72 -4.18
CA PRO A 69 -10.64 -38.77 -4.99
C PRO A 69 -10.84 -37.41 -4.31
N TRP A 70 -10.96 -37.36 -2.99
CA TRP A 70 -11.10 -36.11 -2.25
C TRP A 70 -9.83 -35.24 -2.29
N THR A 71 -8.65 -35.86 -2.29
CA THR A 71 -7.38 -35.14 -2.44
C THR A 71 -7.25 -34.53 -3.83
N VAL A 72 -7.62 -35.30 -4.86
CA VAL A 72 -7.63 -34.80 -6.24
C VAL A 72 -8.59 -33.62 -6.39
N ALA A 73 -9.80 -33.73 -5.85
CA ALA A 73 -10.80 -32.65 -5.89
C ALA A 73 -10.30 -31.39 -5.17
N ALA A 74 -9.69 -31.53 -3.98
CA ALA A 74 -9.14 -30.42 -3.22
C ALA A 74 -7.98 -29.72 -3.96
N LEU A 75 -7.11 -30.48 -4.62
CA LEU A 75 -6.01 -29.94 -5.42
C LEU A 75 -6.50 -29.19 -6.66
N ILE A 76 -7.49 -29.76 -7.39
CA ILE A 76 -8.11 -29.08 -8.53
C ILE A 76 -8.78 -27.77 -8.09
N PHE A 77 -9.51 -27.80 -6.97
CA PHE A 77 -10.14 -26.61 -6.42
C PHE A 77 -9.10 -25.55 -6.02
N SER A 78 -8.03 -25.96 -5.32
CA SER A 78 -6.94 -25.07 -4.91
C SER A 78 -6.25 -24.43 -6.11
N LEU A 79 -5.98 -25.21 -7.16
CA LEU A 79 -5.41 -24.74 -8.42
C LEU A 79 -6.31 -23.74 -9.14
N ALA A 80 -7.61 -24.04 -9.21
CA ALA A 80 -8.59 -23.16 -9.86
C ALA A 80 -8.70 -21.81 -9.12
N VAL A 81 -8.73 -21.85 -7.79
CA VAL A 81 -8.75 -20.63 -6.95
C VAL A 81 -7.46 -19.83 -7.12
N ALA A 82 -6.29 -20.47 -7.05
CA ALA A 82 -5.00 -19.81 -7.23
C ALA A 82 -4.86 -19.18 -8.62
N ALA A 83 -5.19 -19.92 -9.67
CA ALA A 83 -5.18 -19.40 -11.05
C ALA A 83 -6.13 -18.19 -11.20
N THR A 84 -7.32 -18.27 -10.62
CA THR A 84 -8.28 -17.16 -10.63
C THR A 84 -7.70 -15.93 -9.94
N ILE A 85 -7.07 -16.09 -8.77
CA ILE A 85 -6.43 -14.98 -8.02
C ILE A 85 -5.34 -14.33 -8.88
N VAL A 86 -4.42 -15.13 -9.44
CA VAL A 86 -3.32 -14.63 -10.26
C VAL A 86 -3.83 -13.88 -11.49
N ILE A 87 -4.76 -14.47 -12.25
CA ILE A 87 -5.32 -13.86 -13.45
C ILE A 87 -6.02 -12.54 -13.12
N ARG A 88 -6.86 -12.52 -12.09
CA ARG A 88 -7.58 -11.32 -11.67
C ARG A 88 -6.61 -10.23 -11.20
N LEU A 89 -5.54 -10.60 -10.47
CA LEU A 89 -4.53 -9.65 -10.02
C LEU A 89 -3.77 -9.04 -11.20
N LEU A 90 -3.36 -9.85 -12.19
CA LEU A 90 -2.69 -9.35 -13.40
C LEU A 90 -3.59 -8.39 -14.20
N ILE A 91 -4.84 -8.77 -14.41
CA ILE A 91 -5.82 -7.93 -15.11
C ILE A 91 -6.04 -6.61 -14.32
N SER A 92 -6.17 -6.70 -13.01
CA SER A 92 -6.36 -5.53 -12.15
C SER A 92 -5.14 -4.61 -12.17
N LEU A 93 -3.93 -5.16 -12.06
CA LEU A 93 -2.68 -4.42 -12.11
C LEU A 93 -2.53 -3.67 -13.45
N ILE A 94 -2.80 -4.34 -14.57
CA ILE A 94 -2.74 -3.72 -15.91
C ILE A 94 -3.76 -2.57 -15.99
N LYS A 95 -5.00 -2.78 -15.54
CA LYS A 95 -6.06 -1.76 -15.57
C LYS A 95 -5.74 -0.56 -14.68
N VAL A 96 -5.27 -0.79 -13.45
CA VAL A 96 -4.92 0.27 -12.49
C VAL A 96 -3.74 1.07 -13.02
N SER A 97 -2.67 0.42 -13.46
CA SER A 97 -1.49 1.09 -14.03
C SER A 97 -1.81 1.86 -15.32
N ALA A 98 -2.69 1.34 -16.17
CA ALA A 98 -3.12 2.06 -17.38
C ALA A 98 -3.93 3.33 -17.02
N ARG A 99 -4.87 3.22 -16.06
CA ARG A 99 -5.65 4.37 -15.57
C ARG A 99 -4.77 5.41 -14.89
N ALA A 100 -3.80 4.97 -14.10
CA ALA A 100 -2.84 5.86 -13.44
C ALA A 100 -1.97 6.61 -14.46
N ARG A 101 -1.49 5.92 -15.51
CA ARG A 101 -0.78 6.56 -16.63
C ARG A 101 -1.65 7.59 -17.35
N ALA A 102 -2.87 7.22 -17.73
CA ALA A 102 -3.81 8.12 -18.41
C ALA A 102 -4.20 9.33 -17.53
N ARG A 103 -4.29 9.15 -16.20
CA ARG A 103 -4.53 10.26 -15.27
C ARG A 103 -3.33 11.20 -15.22
N ARG A 104 -2.11 10.66 -15.06
CA ARG A 104 -0.86 11.46 -15.09
C ARG A 104 -0.70 12.22 -16.39
N GLU A 105 -1.05 11.64 -17.51
CA GLU A 105 -0.97 12.27 -18.83
C GLU A 105 -2.00 13.41 -18.98
N ARG A 106 -3.23 13.20 -18.53
CA ARG A 106 -4.25 14.27 -18.44
C ARG A 106 -3.84 15.41 -17.52
N HIS A 107 -3.29 15.12 -16.35
CA HIS A 107 -2.80 16.14 -15.42
C HIS A 107 -1.65 16.95 -16.03
N ARG A 108 -0.75 16.31 -16.77
CA ARG A 108 0.32 17.00 -17.50
C ARG A 108 -0.25 17.93 -18.58
N MET A 109 -1.16 17.41 -19.41
CA MET A 109 -1.80 18.19 -20.47
C MET A 109 -2.56 19.40 -19.89
N LEU A 110 -3.30 19.21 -18.79
CA LEU A 110 -3.97 20.32 -18.10
C LEU A 110 -2.97 21.30 -17.50
N ALA A 111 -1.91 20.82 -16.88
CA ALA A 111 -0.85 21.69 -16.36
C ALA A 111 -0.17 22.50 -17.48
N ASP A 112 0.13 21.87 -18.62
CA ASP A 112 0.75 22.53 -19.78
C ASP A 112 -0.21 23.56 -20.44
N LEU A 113 -1.52 23.30 -20.43
CA LEU A 113 -2.53 24.26 -20.91
C LEU A 113 -2.72 25.44 -19.96
N LEU A 114 -2.58 25.20 -18.66
CA LEU A 114 -2.67 26.22 -17.61
C LEU A 114 -1.34 26.95 -17.37
N ASP A 115 -0.25 26.51 -18.00
CA ASP A 115 1.11 27.06 -17.82
C ASP A 115 1.19 28.58 -18.14
N ARG A 116 0.22 29.11 -18.91
CA ARG A 116 0.08 30.55 -19.17
C ARG A 116 -0.51 31.32 -17.98
N ALA A 117 -1.18 30.62 -17.04
CA ALA A 117 -1.83 31.22 -15.86
C ALA A 117 -1.09 30.88 -14.55
N GLU A 118 -0.09 29.97 -14.60
CA GLU A 118 0.64 29.52 -13.42
C GLU A 118 1.80 30.46 -13.08
N ARG A 119 1.82 30.91 -11.82
CA ARG A 119 2.97 31.65 -11.27
C ARG A 119 3.96 30.64 -10.68
N HIS A 120 5.16 30.59 -11.25
CA HIS A 120 6.27 29.85 -10.65
C HIS A 120 6.77 30.64 -9.43
N ARG A 121 6.78 29.99 -8.27
CA ARG A 121 7.36 30.53 -7.04
C ARG A 121 8.37 29.56 -6.45
N GLU A 122 9.52 30.07 -6.06
CA GLU A 122 10.42 29.34 -5.19
C GLU A 122 9.92 29.48 -3.75
N LEU A 123 9.41 28.39 -3.18
CA LEU A 123 8.97 28.31 -1.79
C LEU A 123 9.71 27.14 -1.11
N GLY A 124 10.33 27.41 0.03
CA GLY A 124 11.04 26.37 0.79
C GLY A 124 12.19 25.69 0.05
N GLY A 125 12.78 26.34 -0.97
CA GLY A 125 13.84 25.78 -1.81
C GLY A 125 13.37 24.75 -2.84
N ALA A 126 12.06 24.72 -3.14
CA ALA A 126 11.46 23.91 -4.18
C ALA A 126 10.71 24.78 -5.19
N GLU A 127 10.73 24.37 -6.44
CA GLU A 127 9.87 24.95 -7.47
C GLU A 127 8.43 24.50 -7.24
N VAL A 128 7.57 25.45 -6.91
CA VAL A 128 6.15 25.22 -6.60
C VAL A 128 5.31 25.93 -7.66
N ARG A 129 4.33 25.21 -8.19
CA ARG A 129 3.33 25.82 -9.06
C ARG A 129 2.15 26.29 -8.25
N VAL A 130 1.76 27.54 -8.48
CA VAL A 130 0.61 28.16 -7.81
C VAL A 130 -0.53 28.27 -8.79
N LEU A 131 -1.65 27.62 -8.49
CA LEU A 131 -2.88 27.68 -9.26
C LEU A 131 -3.82 28.75 -8.68
N ASP A 132 -4.43 29.55 -9.54
CA ASP A 132 -5.52 30.43 -9.14
C ASP A 132 -6.76 29.58 -8.81
N GLY A 133 -7.24 29.62 -7.58
CA GLY A 133 -8.40 28.84 -7.16
C GLY A 133 -8.92 29.22 -5.78
N ALA A 134 -10.24 29.13 -5.61
CA ALA A 134 -10.92 29.44 -4.35
C ALA A 134 -10.81 28.29 -3.31
N LEU A 135 -10.62 27.06 -3.77
CA LEU A 135 -10.48 25.89 -2.89
C LEU A 135 -9.04 25.73 -2.45
N PRO A 136 -8.79 25.48 -1.14
CA PRO A 136 -7.45 25.23 -0.63
C PRO A 136 -7.00 23.81 -1.04
N LEU A 137 -6.19 23.75 -2.09
CA LEU A 137 -5.66 22.50 -2.64
C LEU A 137 -4.12 22.50 -2.55
N ALA A 138 -3.59 21.44 -2.02
CA ALA A 138 -2.17 21.10 -2.05
C ALA A 138 -2.04 19.67 -2.53
N TYR A 139 -1.24 19.41 -3.54
CA TYR A 139 -1.01 18.07 -4.04
C TYR A 139 0.29 17.95 -4.82
N CYS A 140 0.80 16.74 -4.91
CA CYS A 140 1.96 16.43 -5.71
C CYS A 140 1.57 15.76 -7.03
N VAL A 141 2.28 16.12 -8.10
CA VAL A 141 2.17 15.49 -9.43
C VAL A 141 3.42 14.63 -9.65
N PRO A 142 3.30 13.31 -9.58
CA PRO A 142 4.43 12.42 -9.83
C PRO A 142 4.74 12.33 -11.32
N GLY A 143 6.00 12.11 -11.66
CA GLY A 143 6.41 11.95 -13.05
C GLY A 143 7.91 12.04 -13.24
N ARG A 144 8.37 12.30 -14.49
CA ARG A 144 9.78 12.56 -14.81
C ARG A 144 10.27 13.85 -14.15
N GLU A 145 9.41 14.85 -14.10
CA GLU A 145 9.60 16.10 -13.40
C GLU A 145 8.53 16.21 -12.33
N PRO A 146 8.80 15.69 -11.12
CA PRO A 146 7.83 15.74 -10.04
C PRO A 146 7.64 17.18 -9.56
N ARG A 147 6.40 17.60 -9.35
CA ARG A 147 6.04 18.97 -8.99
C ARG A 147 5.08 18.99 -7.82
N VAL A 148 5.18 20.01 -6.98
CA VAL A 148 4.18 20.32 -5.96
C VAL A 148 3.33 21.48 -6.47
N VAL A 149 2.02 21.33 -6.32
CA VAL A 149 1.03 22.32 -6.74
C VAL A 149 0.28 22.79 -5.53
N LEU A 150 0.19 24.11 -5.34
CA LEU A 150 -0.59 24.76 -4.30
C LEU A 150 -1.61 25.71 -4.94
N SER A 151 -2.80 25.79 -4.37
CA SER A 151 -3.73 26.85 -4.76
C SER A 151 -3.42 28.17 -4.05
N ASP A 152 -3.81 29.26 -4.66
CA ASP A 152 -3.74 30.61 -4.06
C ASP A 152 -4.52 30.67 -2.73
N ALA A 153 -5.60 29.90 -2.60
CA ALA A 153 -6.36 29.78 -1.35
C ALA A 153 -5.50 29.22 -0.21
N VAL A 154 -4.64 28.21 -0.46
CA VAL A 154 -3.70 27.69 0.54
C VAL A 154 -2.75 28.79 1.01
N LEU A 155 -2.21 29.58 0.07
CA LEU A 155 -1.26 30.66 0.38
C LEU A 155 -1.92 31.84 1.14
N ARG A 156 -3.25 32.01 1.01
CA ARG A 156 -4.01 33.00 1.79
C ARG A 156 -4.34 32.54 3.20
N ILE A 157 -4.58 31.25 3.39
CA ILE A 157 -5.02 30.66 4.68
C ILE A 157 -3.84 30.34 5.58
N LEU A 158 -2.72 29.89 5.01
CA LEU A 158 -1.55 29.41 5.74
C LEU A 158 -0.47 30.49 5.84
N ASP A 159 0.19 30.57 6.99
CA ASP A 159 1.43 31.32 7.14
C ASP A 159 2.62 30.58 6.49
N ARG A 160 3.76 31.28 6.38
CA ARG A 160 4.95 30.73 5.72
C ARG A 160 5.41 29.41 6.32
N SER A 161 5.41 29.28 7.64
CA SER A 161 5.87 28.07 8.33
C SER A 161 4.94 26.88 8.08
N GLN A 162 3.65 27.14 7.96
CA GLN A 162 2.62 26.16 7.63
C GLN A 162 2.70 25.74 6.16
N VAL A 163 2.97 26.70 5.25
CA VAL A 163 3.23 26.38 3.83
C VAL A 163 4.46 25.50 3.69
N ASP A 164 5.55 25.82 4.39
CA ASP A 164 6.77 24.99 4.38
C ASP A 164 6.49 23.58 4.92
N ALA A 165 5.59 23.44 5.91
CA ALA A 165 5.19 22.14 6.43
C ALA A 165 4.37 21.31 5.43
N VAL A 166 3.41 21.93 4.72
CA VAL A 166 2.64 21.29 3.65
C VAL A 166 3.57 20.88 2.50
N LEU A 167 4.49 21.76 2.09
CA LEU A 167 5.47 21.44 1.06
C LEU A 167 6.36 20.25 1.44
N ALA A 168 6.82 20.19 2.69
CA ALA A 168 7.62 19.07 3.18
C ALA A 168 6.84 17.75 3.18
N HIS A 169 5.54 17.81 3.49
CA HIS A 169 4.61 16.68 3.43
C HIS A 169 4.42 16.18 1.98
N GLU A 170 4.09 17.07 1.04
CA GLU A 170 3.91 16.73 -0.37
C GLU A 170 5.20 16.18 -1.01
N GLN A 171 6.35 16.78 -0.68
CA GLN A 171 7.65 16.28 -1.12
C GLN A 171 7.95 14.87 -0.58
N ALA A 172 7.46 14.51 0.61
CA ALA A 172 7.61 13.17 1.14
C ALA A 172 6.83 12.14 0.33
N HIS A 173 5.59 12.47 -0.10
CA HIS A 173 4.82 11.62 -1.02
C HIS A 173 5.58 11.33 -2.32
N LEU A 174 6.18 12.35 -2.93
CA LEU A 174 6.99 12.20 -4.15
C LEU A 174 8.23 11.35 -3.90
N ARG A 175 8.97 11.63 -2.84
CA ARG A 175 10.22 10.96 -2.50
C ARG A 175 10.04 9.47 -2.23
N HIS A 176 8.99 9.11 -1.51
CA HIS A 176 8.67 7.74 -1.14
C HIS A 176 7.78 7.03 -2.17
N ARG A 177 7.42 7.70 -3.26
CA ARG A 177 6.58 7.17 -4.35
C ARG A 177 5.30 6.53 -3.82
N HIS A 178 4.62 7.23 -2.90
CA HIS A 178 3.41 6.72 -2.26
C HIS A 178 2.32 6.34 -3.26
N GLU A 179 2.29 6.99 -4.43
CA GLU A 179 1.38 6.64 -5.52
C GLU A 179 1.54 5.18 -6.01
N LEU A 180 2.79 4.67 -6.09
CA LEU A 180 3.03 3.29 -6.52
C LEU A 180 2.54 2.28 -5.49
N VAL A 181 2.74 2.59 -4.20
CA VAL A 181 2.21 1.78 -3.11
C VAL A 181 0.69 1.73 -3.19
N MET A 182 0.01 2.88 -3.32
CA MET A 182 -1.44 2.95 -3.43
C MET A 182 -1.97 2.30 -4.71
N GLU A 183 -1.27 2.40 -5.83
CA GLU A 183 -1.62 1.69 -7.07
C GLU A 183 -1.61 0.17 -6.85
N SER A 184 -0.58 -0.37 -6.18
CA SER A 184 -0.48 -1.81 -5.90
C SER A 184 -1.61 -2.31 -5.00
N PHE A 185 -1.92 -1.60 -3.91
CA PHE A 185 -3.03 -1.93 -3.01
C PHE A 185 -4.39 -1.78 -3.69
N THR A 186 -4.56 -0.76 -4.54
CA THR A 186 -5.77 -0.59 -5.36
C THR A 186 -5.96 -1.75 -6.33
N ALA A 187 -4.87 -2.23 -6.95
CA ALA A 187 -4.92 -3.39 -7.83
C ALA A 187 -5.33 -4.65 -7.05
N PHE A 188 -4.75 -4.84 -5.86
CA PHE A 188 -5.10 -5.94 -4.98
C PHE A 188 -6.58 -5.89 -4.57
N TYR A 189 -7.06 -4.73 -4.12
CA TYR A 189 -8.45 -4.49 -3.77
C TYR A 189 -9.41 -4.81 -4.93
N GLN A 190 -9.08 -4.38 -6.15
CA GLN A 190 -9.91 -4.64 -7.33
C GLN A 190 -9.87 -6.11 -7.80
N ALA A 191 -8.79 -6.82 -7.52
CA ALA A 191 -8.66 -8.24 -7.84
C ALA A 191 -9.58 -9.12 -6.98
N VAL A 192 -9.84 -8.74 -5.73
CA VAL A 192 -10.76 -9.47 -4.83
C VAL A 192 -12.19 -9.44 -5.39
N PRO A 193 -12.92 -10.58 -5.40
CA PRO A 193 -14.34 -10.61 -5.78
C PRO A 193 -15.19 -9.65 -4.93
N ARG A 194 -16.18 -9.01 -5.56
CA ARG A 194 -17.02 -7.99 -4.89
C ARG A 194 -17.57 -8.39 -3.52
N PRO A 195 -18.15 -9.61 -3.32
CA PRO A 195 -18.72 -9.98 -2.02
C PRO A 195 -17.68 -10.17 -0.90
N LEU A 196 -16.40 -10.38 -1.25
CA LEU A 196 -15.29 -10.56 -0.30
C LEU A 196 -14.43 -9.31 -0.14
N ARG A 197 -14.78 -8.24 -0.85
CA ARG A 197 -13.98 -7.02 -0.92
C ARG A 197 -14.21 -6.14 0.30
N SER A 198 -13.12 -5.77 0.99
CA SER A 198 -13.13 -4.79 2.07
C SER A 198 -12.26 -3.59 1.72
N ARG A 199 -12.71 -2.38 2.03
CA ARG A 199 -11.92 -1.15 1.88
C ARG A 199 -10.94 -0.93 3.02
N ALA A 200 -11.20 -1.52 4.19
CA ALA A 200 -10.42 -1.28 5.40
C ALA A 200 -8.89 -1.44 5.23
N PRO A 201 -8.36 -2.45 4.50
CA PRO A 201 -6.92 -2.55 4.24
C PRO A 201 -6.37 -1.38 3.40
N LEU A 202 -7.14 -0.92 2.40
CA LEU A 202 -6.74 0.19 1.53
C LEU A 202 -6.70 1.50 2.30
N ASP A 203 -7.72 1.75 3.12
CA ASP A 203 -7.85 2.94 3.96
C ASP A 203 -6.76 2.94 5.06
N ALA A 204 -6.46 1.79 5.66
CA ALA A 204 -5.38 1.64 6.64
C ALA A 204 -4.00 1.97 6.04
N VAL A 205 -3.70 1.44 4.84
CA VAL A 205 -2.42 1.75 4.16
C VAL A 205 -2.36 3.23 3.77
N HIS A 206 -3.44 3.80 3.26
CA HIS A 206 -3.51 5.22 2.96
C HIS A 206 -3.18 6.08 4.18
N LEU A 207 -3.81 5.80 5.32
CA LEU A 207 -3.52 6.49 6.58
C LEU A 207 -2.05 6.35 7.02
N LEU A 208 -1.47 5.16 6.88
CA LEU A 208 -0.06 4.94 7.21
C LEU A 208 0.89 5.75 6.32
N LEU A 209 0.59 5.86 5.02
CA LEU A 209 1.37 6.69 4.09
C LEU A 209 1.28 8.19 4.43
N GLU A 210 0.09 8.64 4.85
CA GLU A 210 -0.09 9.99 5.39
C GLU A 210 0.78 10.21 6.64
N MET A 211 0.78 9.25 7.59
CA MET A 211 1.63 9.32 8.78
C MET A 211 3.14 9.30 8.46
N VAL A 212 3.55 8.57 7.43
CA VAL A 212 4.95 8.59 6.95
C VAL A 212 5.33 9.97 6.43
N SER A 213 4.44 10.63 5.67
CA SER A 213 4.64 11.98 5.16
C SER A 213 4.62 13.01 6.29
N ASP A 214 3.72 12.87 7.27
CA ASP A 214 3.68 13.70 8.47
C ASP A 214 4.99 13.60 9.28
N ASP A 215 5.52 12.39 9.46
CA ASP A 215 6.80 12.17 10.14
C ASP A 215 7.97 12.81 9.38
N ALA A 216 7.95 12.80 8.06
CA ALA A 216 8.97 13.45 7.24
C ALA A 216 8.89 14.98 7.33
N ALA A 217 7.70 15.55 7.25
CA ALA A 217 7.45 16.97 7.41
C ALA A 217 7.84 17.45 8.82
N ARG A 218 7.42 16.69 9.85
CA ARG A 218 7.76 16.94 11.25
C ARG A 218 9.27 17.01 11.50
N ARG A 219 10.05 16.09 10.90
CA ARG A 219 11.52 16.11 11.03
C ARG A 219 12.16 17.35 10.41
N ARG A 220 11.52 17.94 9.39
CA ARG A 220 12.07 19.09 8.66
C ARG A 220 11.68 20.43 9.26
N VAL A 221 10.43 20.59 9.66
CA VAL A 221 9.87 21.90 10.08
C VAL A 221 9.22 21.88 11.46
N GLY A 222 9.19 20.75 12.14
CA GLY A 222 8.54 20.58 13.43
C GLY A 222 7.08 20.18 13.35
N ALA A 223 6.51 19.75 14.50
CA ALA A 223 5.14 19.26 14.58
C ALA A 223 4.10 20.40 14.58
N ALA A 224 4.41 21.53 15.24
CA ALA A 224 3.44 22.60 15.46
C ALA A 224 2.96 23.26 14.14
N PRO A 225 3.84 23.65 13.18
CA PRO A 225 3.40 24.20 11.91
C PRO A 225 2.56 23.21 11.11
N LEU A 226 2.95 21.93 11.05
CA LEU A 226 2.21 20.89 10.32
C LEU A 226 0.82 20.68 10.92
N ARG A 227 0.72 20.57 12.25
CA ARG A 227 -0.56 20.43 12.95
C ARG A 227 -1.49 21.60 12.69
N ALA A 228 -0.96 22.82 12.76
CA ALA A 228 -1.73 24.03 12.51
C ALA A 228 -2.21 24.11 11.04
N ALA A 229 -1.36 23.74 10.09
CA ALA A 229 -1.72 23.66 8.68
C ALA A 229 -2.84 22.64 8.43
N LEU A 230 -2.73 21.43 8.98
CA LEU A 230 -3.75 20.38 8.84
C LEU A 230 -5.09 20.83 9.44
N ALA A 231 -5.10 21.48 10.60
CA ALA A 231 -6.31 22.02 11.21
C ALA A 231 -6.96 23.07 10.32
N ARG A 232 -6.21 24.11 9.89
CA ARG A 232 -6.73 25.20 9.05
C ARG A 232 -7.25 24.73 7.68
N LEU A 233 -6.53 23.80 7.02
CA LEU A 233 -6.98 23.25 5.74
C LEU A 233 -8.25 22.42 5.91
N SER A 234 -8.40 21.76 7.04
CA SER A 234 -9.61 21.00 7.36
C SER A 234 -10.83 21.91 7.55
N ASP A 235 -10.66 23.01 8.27
CA ASP A 235 -11.74 23.96 8.54
C ASP A 235 -12.18 24.70 7.27
N ALA A 236 -11.26 24.85 6.31
CA ALA A 236 -11.50 25.60 5.07
C ALA A 236 -12.19 24.76 3.97
N VAL A 237 -12.20 23.42 4.08
CA VAL A 237 -12.97 22.54 3.17
C VAL A 237 -14.31 22.26 3.82
N PRO A 238 -15.44 22.74 3.26
CA PRO A 238 -16.75 22.37 3.76
C PRO A 238 -16.90 20.85 3.72
N LEU A 239 -17.04 20.22 4.88
CA LEU A 239 -17.44 18.82 4.95
C LEU A 239 -18.81 18.72 4.29
N ALA A 240 -18.94 17.89 3.26
CA ALA A 240 -20.24 17.46 2.80
C ALA A 240 -20.97 16.88 4.02
N GLU A 241 -22.07 17.50 4.43
CA GLU A 241 -22.88 17.08 5.56
C GLU A 241 -23.24 15.61 5.41
N GLU A 242 -23.08 14.88 6.53
CA GLU A 242 -23.67 13.59 6.78
C GLU A 242 -23.20 12.38 5.96
N ALA A 243 -21.99 11.87 6.29
CA ALA A 243 -21.74 10.43 6.14
C ALA A 243 -21.71 9.78 7.53
N PRO A 244 -22.60 8.82 7.84
CA PRO A 244 -22.50 8.04 9.08
C PRO A 244 -21.20 7.24 9.06
N ALA A 245 -20.37 7.41 10.11
CA ALA A 245 -19.01 6.88 10.24
C ALA A 245 -18.05 7.41 9.18
N ASP A 246 -17.51 8.63 9.42
CA ASP A 246 -16.52 9.27 8.54
C ASP A 246 -15.11 8.69 8.78
N PRO A 247 -14.62 7.74 7.94
CA PRO A 247 -13.26 7.21 8.05
C PRO A 247 -12.20 8.31 7.85
N ALA A 248 -12.54 9.41 7.16
CA ALA A 248 -11.65 10.54 6.94
C ALA A 248 -11.50 11.36 8.22
N GLY A 249 -12.57 11.53 9.02
CA GLY A 249 -12.53 12.19 10.31
C GLY A 249 -11.71 11.43 11.35
N GLU A 250 -11.87 10.11 11.45
CA GLU A 250 -11.06 9.27 12.32
C GLU A 250 -9.58 9.29 11.92
N SER A 251 -9.30 9.20 10.62
CA SER A 251 -7.93 9.26 10.08
C SER A 251 -7.26 10.59 10.39
N ARG A 252 -8.00 11.69 10.28
CA ARG A 252 -7.52 13.03 10.63
C ARG A 252 -7.23 13.15 12.12
N SER A 253 -8.14 12.71 12.98
CA SER A 253 -7.96 12.72 14.42
C SER A 253 -6.69 11.97 14.82
N ARG A 254 -6.49 10.76 14.31
CA ARG A 254 -5.29 9.96 14.57
C ARG A 254 -3.99 10.64 14.13
N ARG A 255 -3.99 11.34 13.01
CA ARG A 255 -2.84 12.15 12.54
C ARG A 255 -2.57 13.33 13.46
N LEU A 256 -3.59 14.10 13.81
CA LEU A 256 -3.47 15.25 14.71
C LEU A 256 -2.99 14.83 16.10
N ASP A 257 -3.51 13.73 16.65
CA ASP A 257 -3.09 13.18 17.95
C ASP A 257 -1.61 12.81 17.95
N ARG A 258 -1.10 12.21 16.83
CA ARG A 258 0.34 11.93 16.70
C ARG A 258 1.22 13.18 16.68
N LEU A 259 0.69 14.32 16.26
CA LEU A 259 1.42 15.58 16.18
C LEU A 259 1.35 16.39 17.49
N THR A 260 0.55 15.97 18.48
CA THR A 260 0.44 16.69 19.77
C THR A 260 1.56 16.40 20.75
N GLY A 261 2.25 15.26 20.59
CA GLY A 261 3.29 14.80 21.52
C GLY A 261 4.65 14.54 20.88
N PRO A 262 5.62 13.98 21.61
CA PRO A 262 6.87 13.48 21.04
C PRO A 262 6.56 12.41 19.99
N ALA A 263 7.46 12.24 18.99
CA ALA A 263 7.23 11.26 17.92
C ALA A 263 6.98 9.85 18.52
N PRO A 264 5.82 9.24 18.32
CA PRO A 264 5.48 7.95 18.92
C PRO A 264 6.18 6.80 18.18
N THR A 265 7.48 6.93 17.87
CA THR A 265 8.23 5.93 17.13
C THR A 265 8.74 4.85 18.09
N SER A 266 8.28 3.62 17.90
CA SER A 266 8.75 2.45 18.63
C SER A 266 9.75 1.65 17.80
N ARG A 267 11.03 1.67 18.18
CA ARG A 267 12.07 0.85 17.52
C ARG A 267 11.77 -0.63 17.63
N THR A 268 11.28 -1.08 18.79
CA THR A 268 10.91 -2.48 19.01
C THR A 268 9.81 -2.94 18.05
N LEU A 269 8.73 -2.17 17.89
CA LEU A 269 7.67 -2.47 16.94
C LEU A 269 8.17 -2.45 15.50
N SER A 270 9.06 -1.51 15.16
CA SER A 270 9.65 -1.46 13.81
C SER A 270 10.48 -2.71 13.51
N VAL A 271 11.28 -3.18 14.45
CA VAL A 271 12.07 -4.41 14.29
C VAL A 271 11.16 -5.63 14.22
N LEU A 272 10.19 -5.76 15.11
CA LEU A 272 9.24 -6.89 15.10
C LEU A 272 8.46 -6.95 13.79
N ALA A 273 7.94 -5.82 13.32
CA ALA A 273 7.23 -5.76 12.05
C ALA A 273 8.15 -6.08 10.86
N GLY A 274 9.40 -5.64 10.88
CA GLY A 274 10.40 -5.96 9.87
C GLY A 274 10.74 -7.45 9.85
N VAL A 275 10.96 -8.07 11.01
CA VAL A 275 11.19 -9.51 11.13
C VAL A 275 9.98 -10.31 10.66
N ALA A 276 8.77 -9.90 11.05
CA ALA A 276 7.54 -10.52 10.57
C ALA A 276 7.38 -10.42 9.04
N ALA A 277 7.68 -9.26 8.47
CA ALA A 277 7.65 -9.04 7.02
C ALA A 277 8.66 -9.95 6.29
N ALA A 278 9.89 -10.06 6.79
CA ALA A 278 10.90 -10.93 6.23
C ALA A 278 10.50 -12.42 6.34
N GLY A 279 9.99 -12.83 7.51
CA GLY A 279 9.50 -14.20 7.73
C GLY A 279 8.34 -14.55 6.79
N LEU A 280 7.40 -13.64 6.59
CA LEU A 280 6.30 -13.83 5.64
C LEU A 280 6.79 -14.07 4.21
N LEU A 281 7.78 -13.31 3.74
CA LEU A 281 8.33 -13.46 2.38
C LEU A 281 9.12 -14.76 2.20
N VAL A 282 9.83 -15.20 3.23
CA VAL A 282 10.62 -16.42 3.20
C VAL A 282 9.74 -17.68 3.28
N LEU A 283 8.63 -17.62 4.04
CA LEU A 283 7.78 -18.76 4.34
C LEU A 283 7.29 -19.55 3.11
N PRO A 284 6.67 -18.95 2.07
CA PRO A 284 6.22 -19.69 0.88
C PRO A 284 7.39 -20.34 0.12
N THR A 285 8.52 -19.65 0.07
CA THR A 285 9.73 -20.17 -0.59
C THR A 285 10.25 -21.42 0.13
N VAL A 286 10.33 -21.39 1.45
CA VAL A 286 10.74 -22.55 2.26
C VAL A 286 9.77 -23.71 2.07
N ILE A 287 8.46 -23.45 2.14
CA ILE A 287 7.43 -24.49 1.96
C ILE A 287 7.51 -25.13 0.56
N LEU A 288 7.85 -24.37 -0.47
CA LEU A 288 7.95 -24.87 -1.84
C LEU A 288 9.30 -25.57 -2.12
N VAL A 289 10.41 -24.94 -1.72
CA VAL A 289 11.77 -25.36 -2.11
C VAL A 289 12.30 -26.53 -1.28
N VAL A 290 12.01 -26.56 0.03
CA VAL A 290 12.57 -27.61 0.91
C VAL A 290 12.12 -29.03 0.52
N PRO A 291 10.81 -29.30 0.27
CA PRO A 291 10.40 -30.62 -0.19
C PRO A 291 10.98 -30.99 -1.56
N TRP A 292 11.04 -30.01 -2.49
CA TRP A 292 11.61 -30.20 -3.82
C TRP A 292 13.12 -30.54 -3.74
N LEU A 293 13.87 -29.80 -2.91
CA LEU A 293 15.31 -30.07 -2.71
C LEU A 293 15.55 -31.46 -2.09
N GLY A 294 14.72 -31.85 -1.10
CA GLY A 294 14.78 -33.18 -0.51
C GLY A 294 14.64 -34.26 -1.56
N GLN A 295 13.63 -34.19 -2.41
CA GLN A 295 13.39 -35.14 -3.51
C GLN A 295 14.54 -35.15 -4.54
N ALA A 296 15.05 -33.95 -4.91
CA ALA A 296 16.17 -33.85 -5.83
C ALA A 296 17.46 -34.49 -5.27
N LEU A 297 17.69 -34.31 -3.96
CA LEU A 297 18.83 -34.95 -3.28
C LEU A 297 18.68 -36.46 -3.14
N ASP A 298 17.47 -36.97 -2.91
CA ASP A 298 17.19 -38.40 -2.83
C ASP A 298 17.28 -39.09 -4.21
N ALA A 299 16.98 -38.35 -5.29
CA ALA A 299 17.14 -38.83 -6.67
C ALA A 299 18.59 -38.76 -7.20
N TRP A 300 19.54 -38.19 -6.42
CA TRP A 300 20.91 -37.98 -6.87
C TRP A 300 21.69 -39.31 -6.89
N PRO A 301 22.26 -39.76 -8.04
CA PRO A 301 22.76 -41.10 -8.25
C PRO A 301 24.05 -41.45 -7.47
N PHE A 302 24.67 -40.49 -6.78
CA PHE A 302 25.93 -40.69 -6.05
C PHE A 302 25.78 -41.01 -4.54
N ARG A 303 24.56 -41.27 -4.06
CA ARG A 303 24.32 -41.62 -2.64
C ARG A 303 24.49 -43.13 -2.33
N SER A 304 24.83 -43.93 -3.34
CA SER A 304 24.99 -45.40 -3.26
C SER A 304 26.43 -45.86 -3.51
N LEU A 305 27.43 -45.02 -3.22
CA LEU A 305 28.86 -45.43 -3.21
C LEU A 305 29.40 -45.42 -1.81
#